data_56265c9ee86b7ff64ee1e654b9710765
#
_entry.id   56265c9ee86b7ff64ee1e654b9710765
#
_cell.length_a   1.000
_cell.length_b   1.000
_cell.length_c   1.000
_cell.angle_alpha   90.00
_cell.angle_beta   90.00
_cell.angle_gamma   90.00
#
_symmetry.space_group_name_H-M   'P 1'
#
loop_
_entity.id
_entity.type
_entity.pdbx_description
1 polymer ?
#
loop_
_entity_poly.entity_id
_entity_poly.type
_entity_poly.pdbx_seq_one_letter_code
_entity_poly.pdbx_strand_id
1 'polypeptide(L)'
;MKPQNLLRITLELVLIPLGTYIGAAVLLGHIPANANWRAPEAPESGTVTIFVQTNGLHTGIVMPTVANGIDWRNRVRSSDLPDPGGMGTWLAFGWGDRAFYIDTPTWRQARLLTIVRALTGTGPTVVHVDHLDRFTADASWRPLKLRRAEYRRLTAFVAATFAIGHDVTPGYTLRDVFYAGRGHFSALRTCNVWTGDALRTAGVRMGVWTPFASDVMRWVPEP
;
A
#
# COMPACT_ATOMS: atom_id res chain seq x y z
N MET A 1 25.83 16.23 31.91
CA MET A 1 26.03 16.70 30.51
C MET A 1 25.54 18.15 30.44
N LYS A 2 26.29 19.06 29.85
CA LYS A 2 25.86 20.46 29.76
C LYS A 2 24.65 20.56 28.82
N PRO A 3 23.61 21.40 29.10
CA PRO A 3 22.41 21.50 28.25
C PRO A 3 22.69 21.84 26.80
N GLN A 4 23.75 22.57 26.54
CA GLN A 4 24.23 22.91 25.18
C GLN A 4 24.67 21.66 24.38
N ASN A 5 25.31 20.69 25.04
CA ASN A 5 25.72 19.43 24.38
C ASN A 5 24.50 18.53 24.06
N LEU A 6 23.50 18.52 24.92
CA LEU A 6 22.26 17.78 24.68
C LEU A 6 21.50 18.36 23.49
N LEU A 7 21.37 19.70 23.45
CA LEU A 7 20.70 20.39 22.33
C LEU A 7 21.42 20.11 20.99
N ARG A 8 22.76 20.18 20.98
CA ARG A 8 23.57 19.89 19.78
C ARG A 8 23.39 18.44 19.33
N ILE A 9 23.42 17.46 20.22
CA ILE A 9 23.22 16.04 19.92
C ILE A 9 21.80 15.82 19.35
N THR A 10 20.78 16.44 19.94
CA THR A 10 19.40 16.34 19.42
C THR A 10 19.30 16.93 18.00
N LEU A 11 19.92 18.09 17.76
CA LEU A 11 19.92 18.72 16.45
C LEU A 11 20.60 17.82 15.39
N GLU A 12 21.82 17.36 15.68
CA GLU A 12 22.64 16.62 14.72
C GLU A 12 22.10 15.20 14.46
N LEU A 13 21.66 14.48 15.50
CA LEU A 13 21.28 13.07 15.39
C LEU A 13 19.79 12.84 15.14
N VAL A 14 18.93 13.82 15.37
CA VAL A 14 17.48 13.65 15.21
C VAL A 14 16.91 14.62 14.18
N LEU A 15 17.09 15.93 14.37
CA LEU A 15 16.39 16.92 13.54
C LEU A 15 16.97 17.01 12.12
N ILE A 16 18.28 16.88 11.95
CA ILE A 16 18.89 16.91 10.60
C ILE A 16 18.46 15.68 9.78
N PRO A 17 18.59 14.43 10.28
CA PRO A 17 18.10 13.26 9.54
C PRO A 17 16.60 13.31 9.24
N LEU A 18 15.78 13.72 10.22
CA LEU A 18 14.33 13.86 10.03
C LEU A 18 14.00 14.92 8.97
N GLY A 19 14.61 16.08 9.03
CA GLY A 19 14.44 17.15 8.03
C GLY A 19 14.88 16.71 6.64
N THR A 20 16.01 16.00 6.55
CA THR A 20 16.50 15.42 5.28
C THR A 20 15.54 14.39 4.72
N TYR A 21 15.01 13.51 5.57
CA TYR A 21 14.00 12.51 5.17
C TYR A 21 12.74 13.18 4.61
N ILE A 22 12.18 14.15 5.34
CA ILE A 22 10.98 14.89 4.92
C ILE A 22 11.25 15.67 3.63
N GLY A 23 12.38 16.38 3.55
CA GLY A 23 12.78 17.12 2.35
C GLY A 23 12.94 16.21 1.13
N ALA A 24 13.57 15.04 1.30
CA ALA A 24 13.71 14.05 0.24
C ALA A 24 12.33 13.48 -0.16
N ALA A 25 11.44 13.20 0.79
CA ALA A 25 10.09 12.72 0.51
C ALA A 25 9.30 13.74 -0.31
N VAL A 26 9.31 15.00 0.10
CA VAL A 26 8.66 16.08 -0.64
C VAL A 26 9.24 16.20 -2.04
N LEU A 27 10.57 16.29 -2.18
CA LEU A 27 11.23 16.46 -3.47
C LEU A 27 10.93 15.27 -4.41
N LEU A 28 11.22 14.06 -3.98
CA LEU A 28 11.08 12.85 -4.80
C LEU A 28 9.61 12.46 -5.03
N GLY A 29 8.72 12.80 -4.10
CA GLY A 29 7.28 12.64 -4.27
C GLY A 29 6.70 13.53 -5.36
N HIS A 30 7.35 14.67 -5.68
CA HIS A 30 6.93 15.59 -6.76
C HIS A 30 7.61 15.31 -8.11
N ILE A 31 8.71 14.55 -8.13
CA ILE A 31 9.37 14.15 -9.38
C ILE A 31 8.62 12.95 -9.98
N PRO A 32 8.02 13.07 -11.18
CA PRO A 32 7.25 11.98 -11.76
C PRO A 32 8.14 10.90 -12.37
N ALA A 33 7.98 9.66 -11.95
CA ALA A 33 8.29 8.49 -12.78
C ALA A 33 7.14 8.29 -13.77
N ASN A 34 7.43 7.69 -14.93
CA ASN A 34 6.45 7.48 -16.02
C ASN A 34 5.75 8.79 -16.45
N ALA A 35 6.50 9.87 -16.59
CA ALA A 35 5.99 11.23 -16.80
C ALA A 35 5.03 11.36 -18.00
N ASN A 36 5.21 10.55 -19.03
CA ASN A 36 4.41 10.57 -20.26
C ASN A 36 3.10 9.74 -20.15
N TRP A 37 2.91 9.01 -19.05
CA TRP A 37 1.69 8.23 -18.90
C TRP A 37 0.45 9.13 -18.82
N ARG A 38 -0.62 8.69 -19.49
CA ARG A 38 -1.95 9.29 -19.43
C ARG A 38 -2.96 8.17 -19.24
N ALA A 39 -3.96 8.41 -18.40
CA ALA A 39 -5.08 7.49 -18.23
C ALA A 39 -5.80 7.30 -19.57
N PRO A 40 -6.34 6.11 -19.88
CA PRO A 40 -7.16 5.93 -21.07
C PRO A 40 -8.43 6.78 -20.95
N GLU A 41 -8.72 7.58 -21.99
CA GLU A 41 -9.85 8.52 -22.02
C GLU A 41 -11.18 7.79 -22.21
N ALA A 42 -11.21 6.82 -23.10
CA ALA A 42 -12.37 5.97 -23.37
C ALA A 42 -12.13 4.55 -22.87
N PRO A 43 -13.19 3.75 -22.65
CA PRO A 43 -13.05 2.34 -22.36
C PRO A 43 -12.52 1.61 -23.62
N GLU A 44 -11.20 1.52 -23.74
CA GLU A 44 -10.57 0.63 -24.70
C GLU A 44 -10.87 -0.82 -24.30
N SER A 45 -10.94 -1.74 -25.27
CA SER A 45 -11.15 -3.16 -24.98
C SER A 45 -10.10 -3.69 -24.01
N GLY A 46 -10.56 -4.16 -22.86
CA GLY A 46 -9.70 -4.67 -21.78
C GLY A 46 -9.19 -3.62 -20.78
N THR A 47 -9.70 -2.39 -20.81
CA THR A 47 -9.49 -1.42 -19.73
C THR A 47 -10.14 -1.92 -18.44
N VAL A 48 -9.42 -1.80 -17.31
CA VAL A 48 -9.91 -2.13 -15.96
C VAL A 48 -9.86 -0.88 -15.10
N THR A 49 -10.95 -0.59 -14.43
CA THR A 49 -10.94 0.40 -13.35
C THR A 49 -10.48 -0.28 -12.07
N ILE A 50 -9.48 0.29 -11.44
CA ILE A 50 -9.05 -0.01 -10.07
C ILE A 50 -9.33 1.21 -9.20
N PHE A 51 -9.15 1.08 -7.88
CA PHE A 51 -9.17 2.25 -7.00
C PHE A 51 -7.90 2.28 -6.16
N VAL A 52 -7.45 3.49 -5.84
CA VAL A 52 -6.47 3.72 -4.79
C VAL A 52 -7.21 4.28 -3.60
N GLN A 53 -7.18 3.55 -2.49
CA GLN A 53 -7.82 3.96 -1.25
C GLN A 53 -6.81 4.57 -0.28
N THR A 54 -7.29 5.46 0.58
CA THR A 54 -6.51 6.03 1.69
C THR A 54 -7.36 6.28 2.92
N ASN A 55 -6.74 6.17 4.10
CA ASN A 55 -7.30 6.67 5.37
C ASN A 55 -6.54 7.91 5.87
N GLY A 56 -5.77 8.58 5.00
CA GLY A 56 -4.92 9.72 5.32
C GLY A 56 -3.50 9.37 5.75
N LEU A 57 -3.26 8.16 6.25
CA LEU A 57 -1.95 7.67 6.71
C LEU A 57 -1.43 6.52 5.86
N HIS A 58 -2.31 5.67 5.43
CA HIS A 58 -2.04 4.45 4.66
C HIS A 58 -2.77 4.51 3.31
N THR A 59 -2.17 3.92 2.29
CA THR A 59 -2.79 3.69 0.98
C THR A 59 -2.85 2.21 0.65
N GLY A 60 -3.87 1.82 -0.11
CA GLY A 60 -4.06 0.47 -0.63
C GLY A 60 -4.57 0.48 -2.06
N ILE A 61 -4.56 -0.68 -2.70
CA ILE A 61 -5.01 -0.88 -4.07
C ILE A 61 -6.26 -1.75 -4.06
N VAL A 62 -7.32 -1.28 -4.69
CA VAL A 62 -8.58 -2.01 -4.80
C VAL A 62 -8.77 -2.46 -6.24
N MET A 63 -8.94 -3.76 -6.44
CA MET A 63 -9.07 -4.37 -7.76
C MET A 63 -10.27 -5.31 -7.81
N PRO A 64 -10.89 -5.48 -9.00
CA PRO A 64 -11.90 -6.52 -9.17
C PRO A 64 -11.34 -7.90 -8.83
N THR A 65 -12.15 -8.73 -8.17
CA THR A 65 -11.79 -10.13 -7.85
C THR A 65 -11.49 -10.94 -9.10
N VAL A 66 -12.20 -10.65 -10.19
CA VAL A 66 -11.97 -11.24 -11.52
C VAL A 66 -12.01 -10.16 -12.58
N ALA A 67 -10.93 -9.98 -13.33
CA ALA A 67 -10.87 -9.07 -14.49
C ALA A 67 -9.75 -9.46 -15.46
N ASN A 68 -9.98 -9.27 -16.76
CA ASN A 68 -8.97 -9.44 -17.82
C ASN A 68 -8.18 -10.76 -17.80
N GLY A 69 -8.82 -11.86 -17.40
CA GLY A 69 -8.20 -13.19 -17.27
C GLY A 69 -7.38 -13.38 -15.99
N ILE A 70 -7.37 -12.40 -15.11
CA ILE A 70 -6.85 -12.53 -13.74
C ILE A 70 -8.01 -12.91 -12.82
N ASP A 71 -7.84 -13.99 -12.08
CA ASP A 71 -8.78 -14.47 -11.07
C ASP A 71 -8.04 -14.61 -9.73
N TRP A 72 -8.31 -13.69 -8.82
CA TRP A 72 -7.69 -13.66 -7.50
C TRP A 72 -8.13 -14.78 -6.59
N ARG A 73 -9.30 -15.44 -6.85
CA ARG A 73 -9.82 -16.57 -6.06
C ARG A 73 -8.86 -17.77 -6.03
N ASN A 74 -7.97 -17.86 -7.01
CA ASN A 74 -6.90 -18.87 -7.04
C ASN A 74 -5.82 -18.65 -5.96
N ARG A 75 -5.73 -17.44 -5.41
CA ARG A 75 -4.75 -17.06 -4.38
C ARG A 75 -5.41 -16.64 -3.07
N VAL A 76 -6.48 -15.87 -3.15
CA VAL A 76 -7.27 -15.37 -2.02
C VAL A 76 -8.54 -16.20 -1.98
N ARG A 77 -8.55 -17.26 -1.16
CA ARG A 77 -9.63 -18.28 -1.16
C ARG A 77 -10.73 -17.86 -0.21
N SER A 78 -11.98 -18.22 -0.53
CA SER A 78 -13.10 -18.04 0.39
C SER A 78 -12.90 -18.78 1.71
N SER A 79 -12.26 -19.97 1.66
CA SER A 79 -11.93 -20.77 2.85
C SER A 79 -10.95 -20.09 3.81
N ASP A 80 -10.27 -19.03 3.39
CA ASP A 80 -9.31 -18.29 4.22
C ASP A 80 -10.01 -17.23 5.08
N LEU A 81 -11.25 -16.88 4.72
CA LEU A 81 -12.06 -15.92 5.47
C LEU A 81 -12.72 -16.59 6.68
N PRO A 82 -12.87 -15.85 7.80
CA PRO A 82 -13.70 -16.32 8.92
C PRO A 82 -15.15 -16.60 8.50
N ASP A 83 -15.71 -15.83 7.53
CA ASP A 83 -16.95 -16.13 6.84
C ASP A 83 -16.68 -16.46 5.37
N PRO A 84 -16.69 -17.74 4.96
CA PRO A 84 -16.46 -18.12 3.56
C PRO A 84 -17.49 -17.54 2.57
N GLY A 85 -18.69 -17.18 3.02
CA GLY A 85 -19.72 -16.50 2.22
C GLY A 85 -19.41 -15.01 2.00
N GLY A 86 -18.45 -14.45 2.71
CA GLY A 86 -18.06 -13.04 2.66
C GLY A 86 -17.19 -12.63 1.46
N MET A 87 -16.94 -13.54 0.50
CA MET A 87 -16.11 -13.22 -0.67
C MET A 87 -16.74 -12.12 -1.52
N GLY A 88 -16.05 -10.98 -1.65
CA GLY A 88 -16.53 -9.82 -2.38
C GLY A 88 -16.19 -9.84 -3.87
N THR A 89 -16.84 -8.96 -4.62
CA THR A 89 -16.55 -8.72 -6.05
C THR A 89 -15.31 -7.84 -6.26
N TRP A 90 -14.83 -7.19 -5.20
CA TRP A 90 -13.61 -6.38 -5.15
C TRP A 90 -12.73 -6.81 -3.99
N LEU A 91 -11.43 -6.64 -4.17
CA LEU A 91 -10.41 -6.91 -3.16
C LEU A 91 -9.58 -5.66 -2.93
N ALA A 92 -9.48 -5.23 -1.66
CA ALA A 92 -8.56 -4.18 -1.25
C ALA A 92 -7.27 -4.81 -0.72
N PHE A 93 -6.14 -4.45 -1.31
CA PHE A 93 -4.81 -4.95 -0.96
C PHE A 93 -4.02 -3.88 -0.24
N GLY A 94 -3.53 -4.22 0.95
CA GLY A 94 -2.54 -3.47 1.69
C GLY A 94 -1.29 -4.32 1.95
N TRP A 95 -0.14 -3.70 2.19
CA TRP A 95 1.09 -4.37 2.56
C TRP A 95 1.81 -3.60 3.66
N GLY A 96 2.42 -4.31 4.60
CA GLY A 96 3.19 -3.67 5.65
C GLY A 96 3.77 -4.62 6.68
N ASP A 97 4.31 -4.05 7.77
CA ASP A 97 4.85 -4.79 8.90
C ASP A 97 3.75 -5.57 9.64
N ARG A 98 4.02 -6.87 9.91
CA ARG A 98 3.06 -7.77 10.54
C ARG A 98 2.65 -7.29 11.94
N ALA A 99 3.62 -6.95 12.78
CA ALA A 99 3.33 -6.55 14.15
C ALA A 99 2.54 -5.24 14.18
N PHE A 100 2.84 -4.34 13.25
CA PHE A 100 2.10 -3.09 13.13
C PHE A 100 0.66 -3.30 12.69
N TYR A 101 0.40 -4.18 11.71
CA TYR A 101 -0.95 -4.49 11.25
C TYR A 101 -1.74 -5.30 12.29
N ILE A 102 -1.17 -6.38 12.83
CA ILE A 102 -1.91 -7.35 13.63
C ILE A 102 -1.94 -6.96 15.10
N ASP A 103 -0.82 -6.50 15.65
CA ASP A 103 -0.68 -6.22 17.09
C ASP A 103 -1.05 -4.76 17.44
N THR A 104 -1.34 -3.92 16.44
CA THR A 104 -1.61 -2.50 16.63
C THR A 104 -2.88 -2.08 15.87
N PRO A 105 -4.07 -2.59 16.25
CA PRO A 105 -5.32 -2.31 15.52
C PRO A 105 -5.70 -0.82 15.52
N THR A 106 -5.16 -0.03 16.44
CA THR A 106 -5.32 1.44 16.44
C THR A 106 -4.00 2.14 16.69
N TRP A 107 -3.75 3.27 16.02
CA TRP A 107 -2.55 4.11 16.18
C TRP A 107 -2.27 4.53 17.62
N ARG A 108 -3.32 4.66 18.44
CA ARG A 108 -3.20 5.00 19.87
C ARG A 108 -2.54 3.91 20.71
N GLN A 109 -2.54 2.67 20.21
CA GLN A 109 -1.97 1.50 20.89
C GLN A 109 -0.56 1.17 20.38
N ALA A 110 -0.05 1.93 19.38
CA ALA A 110 1.28 1.74 18.82
C ALA A 110 2.35 1.98 19.89
N ARG A 111 3.06 0.91 20.26
CA ARG A 111 4.19 1.00 21.17
C ARG A 111 5.41 1.55 20.42
N LEU A 112 6.15 2.46 21.05
CA LEU A 112 7.36 3.05 20.44
C LEU A 112 8.32 1.98 19.90
N LEU A 113 8.48 0.88 20.62
CA LEU A 113 9.33 -0.22 20.19
C LEU A 113 8.82 -0.91 18.91
N THR A 114 7.51 -1.06 18.74
CA THR A 114 6.89 -1.61 17.51
C THR A 114 7.15 -0.68 16.32
N ILE A 115 7.00 0.63 16.52
CA ILE A 115 7.30 1.64 15.51
C ILE A 115 8.77 1.57 15.09
N VAL A 116 9.70 1.58 16.06
CA VAL A 116 11.15 1.51 15.79
C VAL A 116 11.51 0.21 15.06
N ARG A 117 10.98 -0.93 15.49
CA ARG A 117 11.20 -2.22 14.81
C ARG A 117 10.68 -2.21 13.36
N ALA A 118 9.46 -1.72 13.14
CA ALA A 118 8.91 -1.57 11.81
C ALA A 118 9.81 -0.68 10.93
N LEU A 119 10.20 0.49 11.44
CA LEU A 119 11.05 1.43 10.70
C LEU A 119 12.45 0.90 10.40
N THR A 120 12.97 -0.03 11.21
CA THR A 120 14.29 -0.68 10.99
C THR A 120 14.23 -1.88 10.06
N GLY A 121 13.05 -2.36 9.67
CA GLY A 121 12.90 -3.43 8.68
C GLY A 121 13.21 -4.83 9.21
N THR A 122 13.14 -5.06 10.50
CA THR A 122 13.52 -6.34 11.13
C THR A 122 12.35 -7.33 11.28
N GLY A 123 11.10 -6.88 11.03
CA GLY A 123 9.90 -7.69 11.16
C GLY A 123 9.48 -8.38 9.87
N PRO A 124 8.69 -9.48 9.97
CA PRO A 124 8.00 -10.05 8.82
C PRO A 124 6.92 -9.10 8.32
N THR A 125 6.56 -9.24 7.04
CA THR A 125 5.50 -8.44 6.43
C THR A 125 4.26 -9.28 6.14
N VAL A 126 3.13 -8.59 5.98
CA VAL A 126 1.85 -9.20 5.58
C VAL A 126 1.25 -8.47 4.39
N VAL A 127 0.43 -9.20 3.63
CA VAL A 127 -0.53 -8.66 2.68
C VAL A 127 -1.89 -8.74 3.33
N HIS A 128 -2.49 -7.60 3.62
CA HIS A 128 -3.88 -7.49 4.07
C HIS A 128 -4.81 -7.51 2.86
N VAL A 129 -5.82 -8.37 2.88
CA VAL A 129 -6.82 -8.43 1.83
C VAL A 129 -8.20 -8.30 2.45
N ASP A 130 -8.92 -7.25 2.07
CA ASP A 130 -10.30 -7.01 2.49
C ASP A 130 -11.25 -7.22 1.30
N HIS A 131 -12.35 -7.95 1.53
CA HIS A 131 -13.35 -8.30 0.55
C HIS A 131 -14.52 -7.31 0.57
N LEU A 132 -14.76 -6.69 -0.57
CA LEU A 132 -15.72 -5.60 -0.71
C LEU A 132 -16.76 -5.95 -1.79
N ASP A 133 -18.04 -5.65 -1.52
CA ASP A 133 -19.11 -5.77 -2.53
C ASP A 133 -19.46 -4.43 -3.15
N ARG A 134 -19.57 -3.41 -2.31
CA ARG A 134 -19.98 -2.06 -2.71
C ARG A 134 -19.17 -1.02 -1.95
N PHE A 135 -18.77 0.00 -2.67
CA PHE A 135 -18.17 1.23 -2.12
C PHE A 135 -18.44 2.38 -3.09
N THR A 136 -18.31 3.60 -2.61
CA THR A 136 -18.51 4.81 -3.41
C THR A 136 -17.16 5.46 -3.66
N ALA A 137 -16.95 5.92 -4.90
CA ALA A 137 -15.78 6.74 -5.22
C ALA A 137 -15.92 8.11 -4.54
N ASP A 138 -14.85 8.51 -3.82
CA ASP A 138 -14.74 9.80 -3.16
C ASP A 138 -13.26 10.21 -3.04
N ALA A 139 -12.98 11.25 -2.27
CA ALA A 139 -11.59 11.71 -2.06
C ALA A 139 -10.67 10.64 -1.45
N SER A 140 -11.23 9.67 -0.72
CA SER A 140 -10.50 8.57 -0.09
C SER A 140 -10.44 7.31 -0.95
N TRP A 141 -11.31 7.20 -1.97
CA TRP A 141 -11.44 6.04 -2.87
C TRP A 141 -11.45 6.53 -4.31
N ARG A 142 -10.25 6.73 -4.88
CA ARG A 142 -10.10 7.37 -6.19
C ARG A 142 -9.98 6.35 -7.30
N PRO A 143 -10.81 6.42 -8.35
CA PRO A 143 -10.75 5.52 -9.49
C PRO A 143 -9.54 5.79 -10.37
N LEU A 144 -8.95 4.73 -10.90
CA LEU A 144 -7.85 4.78 -11.85
C LEU A 144 -8.08 3.75 -12.95
N LYS A 145 -8.20 4.21 -14.20
CA LYS A 145 -8.35 3.33 -15.36
C LYS A 145 -6.99 2.86 -15.84
N LEU A 146 -6.83 1.57 -16.03
CA LEU A 146 -5.60 0.93 -16.51
C LEU A 146 -5.88 0.16 -17.81
N ARG A 147 -4.97 0.25 -18.78
CA ARG A 147 -4.96 -0.64 -19.95
C ARG A 147 -4.66 -2.06 -19.52
N ARG A 148 -5.05 -3.03 -20.34
CA ARG A 148 -4.81 -4.45 -20.05
C ARG A 148 -3.36 -4.76 -19.65
N ALA A 149 -2.39 -4.21 -20.36
CA ALA A 149 -0.97 -4.45 -20.08
C ALA A 149 -0.52 -3.83 -18.74
N GLU A 150 -1.04 -2.66 -18.40
CA GLU A 150 -0.79 -1.98 -17.12
C GLU A 150 -1.40 -2.77 -15.96
N TYR A 151 -2.65 -3.20 -16.10
CA TYR A 151 -3.33 -4.04 -15.11
C TYR A 151 -2.59 -5.37 -14.88
N ARG A 152 -2.11 -6.03 -15.94
CA ARG A 152 -1.32 -7.26 -15.80
C ARG A 152 0.00 -7.04 -15.05
N ARG A 153 0.70 -5.92 -15.27
CA ARG A 153 1.91 -5.58 -14.48
C ARG A 153 1.58 -5.29 -13.03
N LEU A 154 0.51 -4.56 -12.77
CA LEU A 154 0.02 -4.29 -11.42
C LEU A 154 -0.29 -5.58 -10.66
N THR A 155 -1.10 -6.45 -11.25
CA THR A 155 -1.50 -7.72 -10.62
C THR A 155 -0.32 -8.66 -10.41
N ALA A 156 0.64 -8.69 -11.33
CA ALA A 156 1.88 -9.46 -11.19
C ALA A 156 2.73 -8.93 -10.01
N PHE A 157 2.85 -7.61 -9.86
CA PHE A 157 3.55 -7.00 -8.72
C PHE A 157 2.88 -7.38 -7.40
N VAL A 158 1.56 -7.20 -7.30
CA VAL A 158 0.81 -7.54 -6.08
C VAL A 158 0.91 -9.03 -5.78
N ALA A 159 0.77 -9.89 -6.79
CA ALA A 159 0.89 -11.35 -6.62
C ALA A 159 2.30 -11.76 -6.14
N ALA A 160 3.35 -11.10 -6.62
CA ALA A 160 4.73 -11.35 -6.19
C ALA A 160 5.02 -10.91 -4.75
N THR A 161 4.16 -10.08 -4.17
CA THR A 161 4.26 -9.63 -2.77
C THR A 161 3.89 -10.73 -1.77
N PHE A 162 3.06 -11.69 -2.15
CA PHE A 162 2.72 -12.82 -1.29
C PHE A 162 3.92 -13.76 -1.09
N ALA A 163 4.13 -14.25 0.12
CA ALA A 163 5.13 -15.27 0.38
C ALA A 163 4.76 -16.60 -0.30
N ILE A 164 5.76 -17.48 -0.43
CA ILE A 164 5.52 -18.85 -0.87
C ILE A 164 4.86 -19.60 0.29
N GLY A 165 3.90 -20.45 -0.04
CA GLY A 165 3.11 -21.17 0.95
C GLY A 165 1.75 -20.51 1.17
N HIS A 166 1.05 -20.99 2.19
CA HIS A 166 -0.30 -20.56 2.53
C HIS A 166 -0.39 -20.28 4.04
N ASP A 167 0.38 -19.29 4.49
CA ASP A 167 0.33 -18.81 5.88
C ASP A 167 -0.71 -17.69 5.96
N VAL A 168 -1.79 -17.97 6.64
CA VAL A 168 -3.00 -17.13 6.73
C VAL A 168 -3.30 -16.82 8.19
N THR A 169 -3.62 -15.57 8.47
CA THR A 169 -4.09 -15.11 9.77
C THR A 169 -5.43 -14.41 9.59
N PRO A 170 -6.46 -14.68 10.40
CA PRO A 170 -7.73 -13.95 10.35
C PRO A 170 -7.53 -12.45 10.45
N GLY A 171 -8.36 -11.70 9.73
CA GLY A 171 -8.35 -10.24 9.75
C GLY A 171 -9.08 -9.63 10.94
N TYR A 172 -9.44 -8.36 10.82
CA TYR A 172 -10.16 -7.62 11.87
C TYR A 172 -11.67 -7.89 11.85
N THR A 173 -12.17 -8.35 10.71
CA THR A 173 -13.59 -8.58 10.45
C THR A 173 -13.80 -10.01 9.94
N LEU A 174 -15.04 -10.36 9.62
CA LEU A 174 -15.36 -11.64 9.00
C LEU A 174 -14.99 -11.70 7.51
N ARG A 175 -14.58 -10.57 6.91
CA ARG A 175 -14.39 -10.42 5.47
C ARG A 175 -12.97 -10.01 5.07
N ASP A 176 -12.04 -10.00 5.99
CA ASP A 176 -10.65 -9.68 5.70
C ASP A 176 -9.69 -10.71 6.27
N VAL A 177 -8.51 -10.76 5.70
CA VAL A 177 -7.52 -11.80 5.99
C VAL A 177 -6.11 -11.25 5.76
N PHE A 178 -5.15 -11.75 6.53
CA PHE A 178 -3.72 -11.47 6.37
C PHE A 178 -3.00 -12.68 5.80
N TYR A 179 -2.28 -12.49 4.72
CA TYR A 179 -1.34 -13.46 4.15
C TYR A 179 0.09 -13.08 4.50
N ALA A 180 0.98 -14.07 4.68
CA ALA A 180 2.39 -13.78 4.80
C ALA A 180 2.90 -13.02 3.56
N GLY A 181 3.61 -11.92 3.80
CA GLY A 181 4.16 -11.04 2.77
C GLY A 181 5.63 -11.29 2.50
N ARG A 182 6.11 -10.82 1.35
CA ARG A 182 7.52 -10.74 1.00
C ARG A 182 8.06 -9.33 1.16
N GLY A 183 9.37 -9.25 1.39
CA GLY A 183 10.09 -8.00 1.56
C GLY A 183 10.16 -7.56 3.01
N HIS A 184 10.74 -6.39 3.23
CA HIS A 184 10.92 -5.80 4.55
C HIS A 184 10.31 -4.40 4.55
N PHE A 185 9.47 -4.15 5.53
CA PHE A 185 8.95 -2.81 5.79
C PHE A 185 10.05 -1.98 6.47
N SER A 186 10.22 -0.74 6.06
CA SER A 186 11.17 0.19 6.71
C SER A 186 10.73 1.63 6.50
N ALA A 187 11.44 2.59 7.12
CA ALA A 187 11.22 3.99 6.87
C ALA A 187 11.37 4.38 5.39
N LEU A 188 12.24 3.67 4.65
CA LEU A 188 12.43 3.91 3.21
C LEU A 188 11.47 3.12 2.33
N ARG A 189 10.83 2.08 2.86
CA ARG A 189 9.88 1.21 2.17
C ARG A 189 8.62 1.02 3.00
N THR A 190 7.80 2.04 3.05
CA THR A 190 6.51 2.05 3.76
C THR A 190 5.40 1.38 2.93
N CYS A 191 4.22 1.20 3.51
CA CYS A 191 3.01 0.78 2.78
C CYS A 191 2.69 1.72 1.60
N ASN A 192 2.91 3.03 1.76
CA ASN A 192 2.68 4.00 0.70
C ASN A 192 3.72 3.90 -0.42
N VAL A 193 5.00 3.60 -0.09
CA VAL A 193 6.02 3.28 -1.09
C VAL A 193 5.63 2.02 -1.86
N TRP A 194 5.12 0.97 -1.19
CA TRP A 194 4.64 -0.24 -1.84
C TRP A 194 3.51 0.05 -2.84
N THR A 195 2.52 0.85 -2.45
CA THR A 195 1.44 1.29 -3.35
C THR A 195 2.00 2.08 -4.54
N GLY A 196 2.91 3.01 -4.29
CA GLY A 196 3.59 3.76 -5.35
C GLY A 196 4.42 2.88 -6.28
N ASP A 197 5.16 1.89 -5.74
CA ASP A 197 5.95 0.92 -6.52
C ASP A 197 5.06 0.06 -7.42
N ALA A 198 3.91 -0.39 -6.91
CA ALA A 198 2.93 -1.15 -7.67
C ALA A 198 2.42 -0.35 -8.88
N LEU A 199 2.04 0.91 -8.65
CA LEU A 199 1.56 1.81 -9.70
C LEU A 199 2.68 2.20 -10.69
N ARG A 200 3.91 2.46 -10.21
CA ARG A 200 5.08 2.69 -11.08
C ARG A 200 5.40 1.48 -11.96
N THR A 201 5.37 0.29 -11.38
CA THR A 201 5.58 -0.98 -12.11
C THR A 201 4.48 -1.21 -13.15
N ALA A 202 3.26 -0.81 -12.86
CA ALA A 202 2.17 -0.82 -13.83
C ALA A 202 2.43 0.12 -15.02
N GLY A 203 3.28 1.13 -14.86
CA GLY A 203 3.59 2.16 -15.83
C GLY A 203 2.83 3.47 -15.57
N VAL A 204 2.07 3.55 -14.48
CA VAL A 204 1.31 4.73 -14.09
C VAL A 204 2.25 5.86 -13.64
N ARG A 205 1.91 7.09 -13.99
CA ARG A 205 2.62 8.28 -13.52
C ARG A 205 2.49 8.38 -12.00
N MET A 206 3.63 8.42 -11.30
CA MET A 206 3.69 8.41 -9.84
C MET A 206 4.98 9.08 -9.39
N GLY A 207 5.02 9.64 -8.18
CA GLY A 207 6.26 10.18 -7.61
C GLY A 207 7.37 9.12 -7.56
N VAL A 208 8.63 9.51 -7.71
CA VAL A 208 9.79 8.58 -7.66
C VAL A 208 9.87 7.87 -6.31
N TRP A 209 9.52 8.55 -5.23
CA TRP A 209 9.45 7.99 -3.88
C TRP A 209 8.24 8.56 -3.13
N THR A 210 7.43 7.70 -2.54
CA THR A 210 6.11 8.05 -2.01
C THR A 210 5.91 7.52 -0.59
N PRO A 211 6.70 7.95 0.42
CA PRO A 211 6.62 7.40 1.77
C PRO A 211 5.37 7.79 2.54
N PHE A 212 4.67 8.86 2.12
CA PHE A 212 3.43 9.33 2.73
C PHE A 212 2.22 9.08 1.82
N ALA A 213 1.04 8.95 2.43
CA ALA A 213 -0.20 8.77 1.68
C ALA A 213 -0.48 9.94 0.72
N SER A 214 -0.18 11.17 1.13
CA SER A 214 -0.29 12.37 0.29
C SER A 214 0.58 12.31 -0.96
N ASP A 215 1.76 11.66 -0.90
CA ASP A 215 2.64 11.52 -2.05
C ASP A 215 2.07 10.57 -3.11
N VAL A 216 1.34 9.53 -2.69
CA VAL A 216 0.61 8.64 -3.60
C VAL A 216 -0.62 9.34 -4.16
N MET A 217 -1.47 9.87 -3.27
CA MET A 217 -2.78 10.42 -3.65
C MET A 217 -2.69 11.65 -4.54
N ARG A 218 -1.60 12.41 -4.49
CA ARG A 218 -1.29 13.53 -5.39
C ARG A 218 -1.36 13.14 -6.88
N TRP A 219 -1.01 11.92 -7.21
CA TRP A 219 -0.91 11.43 -8.58
C TRP A 219 -2.17 10.68 -9.05
N VAL A 220 -3.11 10.43 -8.17
CA VAL A 220 -4.38 9.77 -8.46
C VAL A 220 -5.46 10.86 -8.56
N PRO A 221 -6.08 11.04 -9.72
CA PRO A 221 -7.12 12.07 -9.90
C PRO A 221 -8.25 11.92 -8.90
N GLU A 222 -8.84 13.01 -8.50
CA GLU A 222 -10.11 13.00 -7.76
C GLU A 222 -11.24 12.52 -8.69
N PRO A 223 -12.29 11.86 -8.14
CA PRO A 223 -13.42 11.38 -8.92
C PRO A 223 -14.26 12.50 -9.51
#